data_b6a06363cf0e0896f97fe7aa9a930c05
#
_entry.id   b6a06363cf0e0896f97fe7aa9a930c05
#
_cell.length_a   1.000
_cell.length_b   1.000
_cell.length_c   1.000
_cell.angle_alpha   90.00
_cell.angle_beta   90.00
_cell.angle_gamma   90.00
#
_symmetry.space_group_name_H-M   'P 1'
#
loop_
_entity.id
_entity.type
_entity.pdbx_description
1 polymer ?
#
loop_
_entity_poly.entity_id
_entity_poly.type
_entity_poly.pdbx_seq_one_letter_code
_entity_poly.pdbx_strand_id
1 'polypeptide(L)'
;MAGFHLSDPWSDFTSEEDQAYLRSIEAKQGKGLTGVELHCVFQSYLPAGTTQECCSYLHALYELFRTPQDSWSDEVWDDILWIWLYRSQPELEQLNQFQRIPEELRRIVQDTLIPAEWQPEQGPDAIYRRTRMLMSWMATPWGEADMPQILDTLSAGGFTQQLLLLRLFLLNKDDIHFEFTPGVLEYGERSEAAYRRYRVRFDAHFRESTALYDALEHLETRPIALPANDATGSSTMLYRTADECRMYL
;
A
#
# COMPACT_ATOMS: atom_id res chain seq x y z
N MET A 1 -24.93 9.91 7.34
CA MET A 1 -24.00 9.16 6.50
C MET A 1 -24.40 9.46 5.08
N ALA A 2 -23.50 10.03 4.28
CA ALA A 2 -23.70 10.13 2.84
C ALA A 2 -23.80 8.70 2.31
N GLY A 3 -24.79 8.41 1.50
CA GLY A 3 -24.93 7.09 0.86
C GLY A 3 -23.75 6.83 -0.07
N PHE A 4 -23.49 5.58 -0.38
CA PHE A 4 -22.57 5.18 -1.43
C PHE A 4 -23.17 5.64 -2.76
N HIS A 5 -22.69 6.74 -3.27
CA HIS A 5 -23.12 7.32 -4.53
C HIS A 5 -21.88 7.57 -5.39
N LEU A 6 -22.00 7.25 -6.66
CA LEU A 6 -21.02 7.59 -7.68
C LEU A 6 -21.64 8.67 -8.54
N SER A 7 -21.19 9.90 -8.40
CA SER A 7 -21.55 10.93 -9.38
C SER A 7 -20.96 10.50 -10.72
N ASP A 8 -21.75 10.65 -11.76
CA ASP A 8 -21.35 10.32 -13.13
C ASP A 8 -20.86 11.60 -13.85
N PRO A 9 -19.62 12.08 -13.57
CA PRO A 9 -19.07 13.23 -14.27
C PRO A 9 -18.70 12.89 -15.73
N TRP A 10 -18.82 11.62 -16.10
CA TRP A 10 -18.41 11.06 -17.39
C TRP A 10 -19.58 10.47 -18.17
N SER A 11 -20.82 10.86 -17.85
CA SER A 11 -22.02 10.33 -18.55
C SER A 11 -21.92 10.40 -20.06
N ASP A 12 -21.18 11.37 -20.58
CA ASP A 12 -20.99 11.58 -22.00
C ASP A 12 -19.95 10.62 -22.62
N PHE A 13 -19.18 9.91 -21.79
CA PHE A 13 -18.06 9.07 -22.22
C PHE A 13 -18.19 7.61 -21.79
N THR A 14 -19.07 7.29 -20.87
CA THR A 14 -19.30 5.91 -20.41
C THR A 14 -20.38 5.24 -21.24
N SER A 15 -20.14 3.98 -21.60
CA SER A 15 -21.13 3.15 -22.26
C SER A 15 -22.33 2.86 -21.34
N GLU A 16 -23.49 2.48 -21.91
CA GLU A 16 -24.62 2.03 -21.10
C GLU A 16 -24.27 0.81 -20.23
N GLU A 17 -23.36 -0.04 -20.72
CA GLU A 17 -22.86 -1.21 -20.00
C GLU A 17 -22.03 -0.80 -18.78
N ASP A 18 -21.11 0.15 -18.93
CA ASP A 18 -20.31 0.69 -17.82
C ASP A 18 -21.19 1.35 -16.76
N GLN A 19 -22.17 2.13 -17.19
CA GLN A 19 -23.13 2.76 -16.27
C GLN A 19 -23.99 1.72 -15.53
N ALA A 20 -24.38 0.62 -16.20
CA ALA A 20 -25.11 -0.46 -15.55
C ALA A 20 -24.23 -1.19 -14.53
N TYR A 21 -22.96 -1.41 -14.86
CA TYR A 21 -21.97 -1.99 -13.94
C TYR A 21 -21.78 -1.14 -12.69
N LEU A 22 -21.59 0.16 -12.85
CA LEU A 22 -21.45 1.08 -11.72
C LEU A 22 -22.68 1.15 -10.83
N ARG A 23 -23.86 1.20 -11.44
CA ARG A 23 -25.11 1.13 -10.65
C ARG A 23 -25.18 -0.17 -9.84
N SER A 24 -24.63 -1.27 -10.36
CA SER A 24 -24.55 -2.53 -9.63
C SER A 24 -23.61 -2.47 -8.43
N ILE A 25 -22.48 -1.77 -8.57
CA ILE A 25 -21.53 -1.51 -7.46
C ILE A 25 -22.18 -0.60 -6.40
N GLU A 26 -22.79 0.49 -6.83
CA GLU A 26 -23.48 1.43 -5.95
C GLU A 26 -24.62 0.77 -5.16
N ALA A 27 -25.36 -0.13 -5.82
CA ALA A 27 -26.46 -0.88 -5.18
C ALA A 27 -25.98 -1.78 -4.01
N LYS A 28 -24.72 -2.19 -4.01
CA LYS A 28 -24.13 -2.96 -2.89
C LYS A 28 -23.90 -2.13 -1.64
N GLN A 29 -23.95 -0.79 -1.74
CA GLN A 29 -23.78 0.13 -0.62
C GLN A 29 -22.51 -0.16 0.20
N GLY A 30 -21.39 -0.44 -0.51
CA GLY A 30 -20.08 -0.74 0.09
C GLY A 30 -19.94 -2.11 0.74
N LYS A 31 -20.91 -3.01 0.58
CA LYS A 31 -20.85 -4.35 1.19
C LYS A 31 -20.46 -5.40 0.17
N GLY A 32 -19.48 -6.21 0.52
CA GLY A 32 -19.07 -7.34 -0.31
C GLY A 32 -18.56 -6.90 -1.70
N LEU A 33 -17.91 -5.75 -1.78
CA LEU A 33 -17.21 -5.31 -2.98
C LEU A 33 -15.96 -6.16 -3.18
N THR A 34 -15.72 -6.56 -4.41
CA THR A 34 -14.50 -7.25 -4.81
C THR A 34 -13.38 -6.24 -5.04
N GLY A 35 -12.12 -6.71 -5.08
CA GLY A 35 -10.98 -5.87 -5.45
C GLY A 35 -11.14 -5.25 -6.84
N VAL A 36 -11.65 -6.01 -7.82
CA VAL A 36 -11.92 -5.50 -9.17
C VAL A 36 -12.94 -4.36 -9.17
N GLU A 37 -14.01 -4.48 -8.40
CA GLU A 37 -15.01 -3.42 -8.27
C GLU A 37 -14.44 -2.18 -7.59
N LEU A 38 -13.64 -2.35 -6.55
CA LEU A 38 -12.97 -1.23 -5.88
C LEU A 38 -11.93 -0.56 -6.78
N HIS A 39 -11.12 -1.35 -7.50
CA HIS A 39 -10.19 -0.84 -8.49
C HIS A 39 -10.92 -0.01 -9.56
N CYS A 40 -12.01 -0.52 -10.11
CA CYS A 40 -12.85 0.20 -11.07
C CYS A 40 -13.33 1.54 -10.50
N VAL A 41 -13.82 1.55 -9.26
CA VAL A 41 -14.29 2.76 -8.58
C VAL A 41 -13.14 3.76 -8.40
N PHE A 42 -12.02 3.34 -7.84
CA PHE A 42 -10.92 4.24 -7.50
C PHE A 42 -10.14 4.72 -8.72
N GLN A 43 -9.96 3.88 -9.72
CA GLN A 43 -9.21 4.23 -10.92
C GLN A 43 -10.05 5.05 -11.92
N SER A 44 -11.29 4.65 -12.14
CA SER A 44 -12.09 5.20 -13.25
C SER A 44 -12.97 6.37 -12.83
N TYR A 45 -13.49 6.37 -11.60
CA TYR A 45 -14.53 7.30 -11.17
C TYR A 45 -14.07 8.32 -10.15
N LEU A 46 -13.35 7.90 -9.12
CA LEU A 46 -12.98 8.79 -8.04
C LEU A 46 -11.93 9.84 -8.39
N PRO A 47 -11.06 9.69 -9.39
CA PRO A 47 -10.23 10.79 -9.84
C PRO A 47 -11.03 12.03 -10.26
N ALA A 48 -12.22 11.82 -10.83
CA ALA A 48 -13.12 12.88 -11.24
C ALA A 48 -14.28 13.13 -10.26
N GLY A 49 -14.52 12.18 -9.36
CA GLY A 49 -15.55 12.26 -8.33
C GLY A 49 -15.19 13.20 -7.19
N THR A 50 -16.09 13.31 -6.23
CA THR A 50 -15.88 14.10 -5.03
C THR A 50 -15.07 13.34 -3.99
N THR A 51 -14.37 14.07 -3.13
CA THR A 51 -13.68 13.46 -1.99
C THR A 51 -14.64 12.75 -1.04
N GLN A 52 -15.88 13.22 -0.95
CA GLN A 52 -16.91 12.58 -0.14
C GLN A 52 -17.29 11.19 -0.66
N GLU A 53 -17.37 11.02 -1.97
CA GLU A 53 -17.60 9.72 -2.61
C GLU A 53 -16.45 8.77 -2.31
N CYS A 54 -15.21 9.22 -2.49
CA CYS A 54 -14.02 8.45 -2.14
C CYS A 54 -14.06 7.96 -0.69
N CYS A 55 -14.33 8.85 0.28
CA CYS A 55 -14.45 8.49 1.68
C CYS A 55 -15.51 7.41 1.94
N SER A 56 -16.58 7.38 1.14
CA SER A 56 -17.65 6.40 1.31
C SER A 56 -17.16 4.97 1.00
N TYR A 57 -16.17 4.80 0.14
CA TYR A 57 -15.61 3.51 -0.24
C TYR A 57 -14.40 3.06 0.59
N LEU A 58 -13.83 3.93 1.44
CA LEU A 58 -12.68 3.57 2.28
C LEU A 58 -12.98 2.43 3.28
N HIS A 59 -14.21 2.36 3.78
CA HIS A 59 -14.58 1.26 4.66
C HIS A 59 -14.63 -0.09 3.92
N ALA A 60 -15.13 -0.10 2.69
CA ALA A 60 -15.11 -1.29 1.85
C ALA A 60 -13.68 -1.74 1.53
N LEU A 61 -12.78 -0.77 1.32
CA LEU A 61 -11.35 -1.03 1.17
C LEU A 61 -10.75 -1.67 2.43
N TYR A 62 -11.06 -1.16 3.61
CA TYR A 62 -10.59 -1.73 4.87
C TYR A 62 -11.05 -3.17 5.04
N GLU A 63 -12.31 -3.47 4.73
CA GLU A 63 -12.83 -4.83 4.77
C GLU A 63 -12.16 -5.76 3.74
N LEU A 64 -11.81 -5.24 2.56
CA LEU A 64 -11.06 -6.00 1.56
C LEU A 64 -9.69 -6.41 2.09
N PHE A 65 -8.94 -5.48 2.69
CA PHE A 65 -7.61 -5.76 3.23
C PHE A 65 -7.61 -6.72 4.43
N ARG A 66 -8.71 -6.82 5.15
CA ARG A 66 -8.87 -7.82 6.23
C ARG A 66 -9.11 -9.22 5.70
N THR A 67 -9.51 -9.36 4.44
CA THR A 67 -9.81 -10.65 3.83
C THR A 67 -8.59 -11.07 3.00
N PRO A 68 -7.85 -12.13 3.39
CA PRO A 68 -6.62 -12.48 2.71
C PRO A 68 -6.93 -13.17 1.39
N GLN A 69 -7.15 -12.48 0.30
CA GLN A 69 -7.30 -13.21 -0.97
C GLN A 69 -7.30 -12.42 -2.29
N ASP A 70 -7.03 -11.11 -2.32
CA ASP A 70 -7.22 -10.45 -3.60
C ASP A 70 -5.91 -9.92 -4.18
N SER A 71 -5.61 -10.35 -5.41
CA SER A 71 -4.45 -9.91 -6.18
C SER A 71 -4.47 -8.42 -6.54
N TRP A 72 -5.62 -7.77 -6.42
CA TRP A 72 -5.86 -6.37 -6.78
C TRP A 72 -5.64 -5.37 -5.63
N SER A 73 -5.31 -5.85 -4.44
CA SER A 73 -5.25 -4.98 -3.27
C SER A 73 -4.14 -3.92 -3.32
N ASP A 74 -3.00 -4.22 -3.94
CA ASP A 74 -1.90 -3.28 -4.09
C ASP A 74 -2.21 -2.21 -5.15
N GLU A 75 -2.83 -2.57 -6.27
CA GLU A 75 -3.25 -1.62 -7.30
C GLU A 75 -4.29 -0.65 -6.75
N VAL A 76 -5.31 -1.15 -6.05
CA VAL A 76 -6.32 -0.31 -5.40
C VAL A 76 -5.69 0.62 -4.35
N TRP A 77 -4.71 0.14 -3.60
CA TRP A 77 -3.98 0.96 -2.63
C TRP A 77 -3.21 2.09 -3.29
N ASP A 78 -2.47 1.79 -4.35
CA ASP A 78 -1.72 2.78 -5.10
C ASP A 78 -2.67 3.81 -5.74
N ASP A 79 -3.78 3.40 -6.35
CA ASP A 79 -4.79 4.29 -6.91
C ASP A 79 -5.32 5.28 -5.87
N ILE A 80 -5.62 4.81 -4.65
CA ILE A 80 -6.10 5.67 -3.56
C ILE A 80 -5.05 6.70 -3.15
N LEU A 81 -3.83 6.26 -2.92
CA LEU A 81 -2.75 7.16 -2.54
C LEU A 81 -2.50 8.20 -3.63
N TRP A 82 -2.60 7.80 -4.91
CA TRP A 82 -2.43 8.69 -6.04
C TRP A 82 -3.55 9.73 -6.14
N ILE A 83 -4.81 9.36 -6.00
CA ILE A 83 -5.94 10.28 -6.00
C ILE A 83 -5.72 11.39 -4.97
N TRP A 84 -5.14 11.07 -3.81
CA TRP A 84 -4.90 12.02 -2.74
C TRP A 84 -3.68 12.90 -2.95
N LEU A 85 -2.61 12.34 -3.49
CA LEU A 85 -1.41 13.11 -3.80
C LEU A 85 -1.66 14.15 -4.90
N TYR A 86 -2.68 13.93 -5.73
CA TYR A 86 -2.96 14.76 -6.89
C TYR A 86 -4.05 15.81 -6.69
N ARG A 87 -4.91 15.63 -5.70
CA ARG A 87 -5.85 16.71 -5.39
C ARG A 87 -5.09 17.90 -4.83
N SER A 88 -5.47 19.09 -5.28
CA SER A 88 -4.84 20.31 -4.76
C SER A 88 -5.06 20.42 -3.26
N GLN A 89 -4.05 20.88 -2.53
CA GLN A 89 -4.14 21.09 -1.09
C GLN A 89 -5.36 21.94 -0.69
N PRO A 90 -5.72 23.04 -1.40
CA PRO A 90 -6.93 23.80 -1.11
C PRO A 90 -8.23 22.99 -1.23
N GLU A 91 -8.33 22.09 -2.20
CA GLU A 91 -9.50 21.20 -2.33
C GLU A 91 -9.62 20.24 -1.18
N LEU A 92 -8.48 19.69 -0.72
CA LEU A 92 -8.43 18.79 0.42
C LEU A 92 -8.76 19.52 1.74
N GLU A 93 -8.31 20.76 1.90
CA GLU A 93 -8.57 21.58 3.10
C GLU A 93 -10.01 22.06 3.20
N GLN A 94 -10.68 22.33 2.07
CA GLN A 94 -12.10 22.69 2.04
C GLN A 94 -13.02 21.57 2.52
N LEU A 95 -12.54 20.33 2.48
CA LEU A 95 -13.27 19.18 2.93
C LEU A 95 -12.89 18.91 4.38
N ASN A 96 -13.74 19.28 5.32
CA ASN A 96 -13.60 18.93 6.77
C ASN A 96 -13.37 17.41 7.01
N GLN A 97 -13.32 16.64 5.95
CA GLN A 97 -13.07 15.19 5.92
C GLN A 97 -11.60 14.84 5.67
N PHE A 98 -10.74 15.83 5.38
CA PHE A 98 -9.32 15.61 5.12
C PHE A 98 -8.60 14.84 6.25
N GLN A 99 -8.94 15.12 7.49
CA GLN A 99 -8.37 14.40 8.65
C GLN A 99 -8.86 12.95 8.74
N ARG A 100 -10.08 12.67 8.32
CA ARG A 100 -10.68 11.34 8.41
C ARG A 100 -10.03 10.33 7.47
N ILE A 101 -9.58 10.77 6.30
CA ILE A 101 -9.00 9.88 5.30
C ILE A 101 -7.64 9.36 5.72
N PRO A 102 -6.68 10.22 6.15
CA PRO A 102 -5.44 9.74 6.73
C PRO A 102 -5.66 8.78 7.90
N GLU A 103 -6.68 9.00 8.72
CA GLU A 103 -7.01 8.11 9.82
C GLU A 103 -7.46 6.72 9.36
N GLU A 104 -8.33 6.64 8.35
CA GLU A 104 -8.78 5.36 7.81
C GLU A 104 -7.64 4.62 7.09
N LEU A 105 -6.81 5.31 6.32
CA LEU A 105 -5.64 4.72 5.68
C LEU A 105 -4.61 4.25 6.71
N ARG A 106 -4.35 5.05 7.75
CA ARG A 106 -3.48 4.67 8.87
C ARG A 106 -3.99 3.41 9.56
N ARG A 107 -5.29 3.31 9.74
CA ARG A 107 -5.93 2.14 10.32
C ARG A 107 -5.72 0.88 9.47
N ILE A 108 -5.80 0.99 8.14
CA ILE A 108 -5.46 -0.12 7.24
C ILE A 108 -4.01 -0.55 7.47
N VAL A 109 -3.06 0.39 7.52
CA VAL A 109 -1.65 0.08 7.77
C VAL A 109 -1.46 -0.61 9.11
N GLN A 110 -2.00 -0.04 10.18
CA GLN A 110 -1.82 -0.52 11.55
C GLN A 110 -2.53 -1.84 11.83
N ASP A 111 -3.72 -2.04 11.30
CA ASP A 111 -4.57 -3.19 11.63
C ASP A 111 -4.40 -4.35 10.65
N THR A 112 -3.91 -4.10 9.42
CA THR A 112 -3.87 -5.12 8.37
C THR A 112 -2.50 -5.38 7.76
N LEU A 113 -1.70 -4.34 7.49
CA LEU A 113 -0.42 -4.52 6.79
C LEU A 113 0.71 -4.94 7.72
N ILE A 114 0.82 -4.31 8.90
CA ILE A 114 1.90 -4.58 9.86
C ILE A 114 1.65 -5.86 10.66
N PRO A 115 0.46 -6.09 11.27
CA PRO A 115 0.23 -7.24 12.13
C PRO A 115 0.06 -8.56 11.37
N ALA A 116 -0.31 -8.51 10.09
CA ALA A 116 -0.61 -9.72 9.35
C ALA A 116 0.60 -10.66 9.27
N GLU A 117 0.44 -11.89 9.72
CA GLU A 117 1.46 -12.93 9.59
C GLU A 117 1.52 -13.43 8.14
N TRP A 118 2.73 -13.54 7.63
CA TRP A 118 2.96 -14.16 6.33
C TRP A 118 3.16 -15.67 6.50
N GLN A 119 2.53 -16.43 5.63
CA GLN A 119 2.70 -17.87 5.55
C GLN A 119 3.42 -18.22 4.24
N PRO A 120 4.42 -19.13 4.25
CA PRO A 120 5.16 -19.48 3.04
C PRO A 120 4.29 -19.94 1.87
N GLU A 121 3.12 -20.52 2.16
CA GLU A 121 2.15 -20.98 1.16
C GLU A 121 1.51 -19.83 0.38
N GLN A 122 1.51 -18.62 0.91
CA GLN A 122 1.03 -17.42 0.21
C GLN A 122 1.99 -16.95 -0.89
N GLY A 123 3.20 -17.51 -0.91
CA GLY A 123 4.25 -17.12 -1.83
C GLY A 123 4.90 -15.76 -1.51
N PRO A 124 5.95 -15.41 -2.26
CA PRO A 124 6.70 -14.16 -2.05
C PRO A 124 5.87 -12.92 -2.39
N ASP A 125 4.91 -13.02 -3.29
CA ASP A 125 4.12 -11.87 -3.77
C ASP A 125 3.36 -11.16 -2.64
N ALA A 126 2.90 -11.92 -1.63
CA ALA A 126 2.22 -11.33 -0.49
C ALA A 126 3.16 -10.40 0.33
N ILE A 127 4.44 -10.76 0.47
CA ILE A 127 5.46 -9.92 1.12
C ILE A 127 5.81 -8.72 0.24
N TYR A 128 6.03 -8.93 -1.06
CA TYR A 128 6.36 -7.84 -1.99
C TYR A 128 5.25 -6.78 -2.03
N ARG A 129 3.99 -7.20 -2.13
CA ARG A 129 2.84 -6.29 -2.11
C ARG A 129 2.80 -5.47 -0.83
N ARG A 130 2.85 -6.11 0.34
CA ARG A 130 2.85 -5.38 1.63
C ARG A 130 4.01 -4.40 1.74
N THR A 131 5.20 -4.82 1.30
CA THR A 131 6.38 -3.94 1.32
C THR A 131 6.15 -2.69 0.47
N ARG A 132 5.62 -2.85 -0.74
CA ARG A 132 5.26 -1.72 -1.61
C ARG A 132 4.22 -0.82 -0.96
N MET A 133 3.15 -1.40 -0.44
CA MET A 133 2.08 -0.64 0.22
C MET A 133 2.58 0.17 1.42
N LEU A 134 3.43 -0.42 2.27
CA LEU A 134 4.04 0.29 3.40
C LEU A 134 4.95 1.43 2.92
N MET A 135 5.76 1.19 1.91
CA MET A 135 6.63 2.21 1.34
C MET A 135 5.82 3.35 0.72
N SER A 136 4.82 3.04 -0.09
CA SER A 136 3.92 4.03 -0.69
C SER A 136 3.24 4.89 0.37
N TRP A 137 2.76 4.27 1.46
CA TRP A 137 2.19 5.01 2.59
C TRP A 137 3.21 5.96 3.22
N MET A 138 4.38 5.46 3.59
CA MET A 138 5.42 6.26 4.24
C MET A 138 5.99 7.37 3.34
N ALA A 139 5.83 7.26 2.03
CA ALA A 139 6.18 8.32 1.08
C ALA A 139 5.14 9.45 1.02
N THR A 140 3.91 9.23 1.50
CA THR A 140 2.88 10.27 1.56
C THR A 140 3.18 11.28 2.70
N PRO A 141 2.68 12.52 2.61
CA PRO A 141 2.79 13.48 3.71
C PRO A 141 2.19 12.98 5.04
N TRP A 142 1.18 12.12 4.96
CA TRP A 142 0.53 11.54 6.16
C TRP A 142 1.35 10.43 6.78
N GLY A 143 1.80 9.49 5.97
CA GLY A 143 2.61 8.37 6.42
C GLY A 143 4.04 8.77 6.79
N GLU A 144 4.52 9.89 6.29
CA GLU A 144 5.82 10.48 6.65
C GLU A 144 5.92 10.76 8.16
N ALA A 145 4.83 11.18 8.79
CA ALA A 145 4.77 11.38 10.23
C ALA A 145 4.73 10.07 11.02
N ASP A 146 4.14 9.01 10.44
CA ASP A 146 4.00 7.70 11.08
C ASP A 146 5.25 6.81 10.87
N MET A 147 6.10 7.16 9.92
CA MET A 147 7.24 6.35 9.49
C MET A 147 8.16 5.89 10.64
N PRO A 148 8.60 6.74 11.59
CA PRO A 148 9.44 6.28 12.70
C PRO A 148 8.76 5.17 13.51
N GLN A 149 7.49 5.35 13.85
CA GLN A 149 6.73 4.36 14.62
C GLN A 149 6.55 3.05 13.85
N ILE A 150 6.31 3.12 12.54
CA ILE A 150 6.20 1.93 11.68
C ILE A 150 7.52 1.18 11.68
N LEU A 151 8.64 1.86 11.43
CA LEU A 151 9.96 1.24 11.38
C LEU A 151 10.38 0.63 12.73
N ASP A 152 10.09 1.31 13.84
CA ASP A 152 10.31 0.78 15.18
C ASP A 152 9.46 -0.46 15.45
N THR A 153 8.19 -0.47 15.02
CA THR A 153 7.30 -1.62 15.14
C THR A 153 7.80 -2.82 14.33
N LEU A 154 8.28 -2.58 13.11
CA LEU A 154 8.84 -3.63 12.27
C LEU A 154 10.14 -4.18 12.85
N SER A 155 11.00 -3.32 13.41
CA SER A 155 12.27 -3.71 14.02
C SER A 155 12.09 -4.55 15.29
N ALA A 156 11.14 -4.17 16.15
CA ALA A 156 10.84 -4.87 17.39
C ALA A 156 9.90 -6.08 17.22
N GLY A 157 9.34 -6.26 16.03
CA GLY A 157 8.33 -7.27 15.74
C GLY A 157 8.89 -8.68 15.56
N GLY A 158 7.98 -9.61 15.20
CA GLY A 158 8.33 -10.98 14.88
C GLY A 158 8.94 -11.14 13.50
N PHE A 159 9.05 -12.41 13.06
CA PHE A 159 9.69 -12.76 11.78
C PHE A 159 9.13 -11.99 10.58
N THR A 160 7.82 -11.93 10.45
CA THR A 160 7.15 -11.25 9.31
C THR A 160 7.49 -9.76 9.28
N GLN A 161 7.44 -9.09 10.42
CA GLN A 161 7.76 -7.67 10.56
C GLN A 161 9.22 -7.39 10.19
N GLN A 162 10.14 -8.20 10.67
CA GLN A 162 11.56 -8.07 10.35
C GLN A 162 11.86 -8.38 8.89
N LEU A 163 11.17 -9.35 8.29
CA LEU A 163 11.26 -9.62 6.85
C LEU A 163 10.75 -8.43 6.03
N LEU A 164 9.63 -7.82 6.42
CA LEU A 164 9.14 -6.60 5.79
C LEU A 164 10.14 -5.45 5.91
N LEU A 165 10.79 -5.30 7.08
CA LEU A 165 11.83 -4.30 7.28
C LEU A 165 13.02 -4.48 6.32
N LEU A 166 13.53 -5.71 6.20
CA LEU A 166 14.63 -6.04 5.30
C LEU A 166 14.24 -5.81 3.83
N ARG A 167 13.02 -6.14 3.46
CA ARG A 167 12.51 -5.86 2.10
C ARG A 167 12.36 -4.37 1.82
N LEU A 168 11.89 -3.57 2.80
CA LEU A 168 11.88 -2.12 2.71
C LEU A 168 13.28 -1.54 2.56
N PHE A 169 14.27 -2.08 3.30
CA PHE A 169 15.66 -1.70 3.17
C PHE A 169 16.20 -1.95 1.76
N LEU A 170 15.94 -3.13 1.19
CA LEU A 170 16.36 -3.46 -0.17
C LEU A 170 15.69 -2.55 -1.20
N LEU A 171 14.38 -2.33 -1.10
CA LEU A 171 13.66 -1.39 -1.97
C LEU A 171 14.24 0.04 -1.88
N ASN A 172 14.75 0.42 -0.71
CA ASN A 172 15.40 1.73 -0.54
C ASN A 172 16.77 1.80 -1.24
N LYS A 173 17.47 0.67 -1.42
CA LYS A 173 18.78 0.60 -2.11
C LYS A 173 18.66 0.41 -3.62
N ASP A 174 17.59 -0.23 -4.06
CA ASP A 174 17.34 -0.37 -5.48
C ASP A 174 17.02 1.00 -6.09
N ASP A 175 17.66 1.31 -7.23
CA ASP A 175 17.24 2.42 -8.11
C ASP A 175 15.94 2.06 -8.84
N ILE A 176 14.96 1.58 -8.09
CA ILE A 176 13.66 1.29 -8.67
C ILE A 176 13.08 2.63 -9.13
N HIS A 177 13.22 2.88 -10.41
CA HIS A 177 12.32 3.77 -11.10
C HIS A 177 10.94 3.16 -10.95
N PHE A 178 10.15 3.68 -10.02
CA PHE A 178 8.73 3.39 -10.02
C PHE A 178 8.21 3.89 -11.34
N GLU A 179 8.08 2.99 -12.30
CA GLU A 179 7.30 3.23 -13.50
C GLU A 179 5.84 3.33 -13.05
N PHE A 180 5.51 4.50 -12.56
CA PHE A 180 4.11 4.86 -12.42
C PHE A 180 3.54 4.90 -13.82
N THR A 181 2.37 4.31 -13.97
CA THR A 181 1.65 4.31 -15.24
C THR A 181 1.78 5.69 -15.89
N PRO A 182 2.38 5.83 -17.07
CA PRO A 182 2.78 7.10 -17.63
C PRO A 182 1.56 7.84 -18.18
N GLY A 183 0.75 8.38 -17.31
CA GLY A 183 -0.43 9.13 -17.74
C GLY A 183 -0.25 10.64 -17.67
N VAL A 184 0.54 11.15 -16.73
CA VAL A 184 0.65 12.60 -16.53
C VAL A 184 2.02 12.95 -15.96
N LEU A 185 2.81 13.70 -16.72
CA LEU A 185 4.18 14.11 -16.37
C LEU A 185 4.29 14.84 -15.02
N GLU A 186 3.30 15.65 -14.66
CA GLU A 186 3.24 16.36 -13.37
C GLU A 186 3.19 15.42 -12.16
N TYR A 187 2.68 14.25 -12.34
CA TYR A 187 2.53 13.24 -11.29
C TYR A 187 3.86 12.55 -11.00
N GLY A 188 4.66 12.28 -12.02
CA GLY A 188 5.97 11.67 -11.87
C GLY A 188 6.91 12.47 -10.98
N GLU A 189 6.98 13.80 -11.16
CA GLU A 189 7.87 14.66 -10.37
C GLU A 189 7.51 14.71 -8.88
N ARG A 190 6.20 14.76 -8.56
CA ARG A 190 5.74 14.77 -7.16
C ARG A 190 6.02 13.45 -6.46
N SER A 191 5.83 12.36 -7.16
CA SER A 191 6.13 11.02 -6.67
C SER A 191 7.60 10.83 -6.41
N GLU A 192 8.43 11.20 -7.37
CA GLU A 192 9.88 11.11 -7.23
C GLU A 192 10.37 11.93 -6.04
N ALA A 193 9.85 13.15 -5.86
CA ALA A 193 10.17 13.98 -4.71
C ALA A 193 9.71 13.32 -3.38
N ALA A 194 8.55 12.69 -3.36
CA ALA A 194 8.04 11.97 -2.18
C ALA A 194 8.94 10.78 -1.84
N TYR A 195 9.31 9.97 -2.82
CA TYR A 195 10.20 8.83 -2.60
C TYR A 195 11.63 9.23 -2.24
N ARG A 196 12.16 10.31 -2.78
CA ARG A 196 13.46 10.85 -2.35
C ARG A 196 13.43 11.25 -0.87
N ARG A 197 12.37 11.91 -0.41
CA ARG A 197 12.20 12.25 1.01
C ARG A 197 12.10 11.00 1.88
N TYR A 198 11.31 10.01 1.45
CA TYR A 198 11.21 8.72 2.11
C TYR A 198 12.59 8.07 2.30
N ARG A 199 13.38 7.93 1.21
CA ARG A 199 14.72 7.34 1.25
C ARG A 199 15.65 8.03 2.25
N VAL A 200 15.72 9.35 2.19
CA VAL A 200 16.56 10.14 3.11
C VAL A 200 16.17 9.90 4.57
N ARG A 201 14.89 9.83 4.88
CA ARG A 201 14.38 9.59 6.23
C ARG A 201 14.60 8.16 6.68
N PHE A 202 14.40 7.20 5.79
CA PHE A 202 14.67 5.79 6.08
C PHE A 202 16.16 5.61 6.45
N ASP A 203 17.07 6.09 5.63
CA ASP A 203 18.50 6.02 5.91
C ASP A 203 18.90 6.76 7.20
N ALA A 204 18.27 7.90 7.47
CA ALA A 204 18.50 8.64 8.71
C ALA A 204 18.03 7.87 9.96
N HIS A 205 16.90 7.17 9.87
CA HIS A 205 16.36 6.37 10.98
C HIS A 205 17.30 5.23 11.39
N PHE A 206 17.95 4.59 10.43
CA PHE A 206 18.84 3.44 10.69
C PHE A 206 20.34 3.78 10.76
N ARG A 207 20.73 5.04 10.63
CA ARG A 207 22.15 5.46 10.55
C ARG A 207 23.00 4.98 11.72
N GLU A 208 22.43 4.96 12.92
CA GLU A 208 23.13 4.57 14.16
C GLU A 208 22.45 3.37 14.84
N SER A 209 21.62 2.62 14.11
CA SER A 209 20.85 1.51 14.63
C SER A 209 21.41 0.16 14.16
N THR A 210 21.42 -0.83 15.04
CA THR A 210 21.73 -2.22 14.72
C THR A 210 20.52 -3.00 14.19
N ALA A 211 19.34 -2.39 14.19
CA ALA A 211 18.07 -3.10 13.93
C ALA A 211 18.02 -3.85 12.60
N LEU A 212 18.69 -3.35 11.55
CA LEU A 212 18.78 -4.07 10.27
C LEU A 212 19.68 -5.32 10.37
N TYR A 213 20.79 -5.22 11.09
CA TYR A 213 21.68 -6.36 11.34
C TYR A 213 20.99 -7.41 12.21
N ASP A 214 20.28 -6.96 13.27
CA ASP A 214 19.55 -7.84 14.17
C ASP A 214 18.42 -8.57 13.44
N ALA A 215 17.73 -7.87 12.54
CA ALA A 215 16.70 -8.46 11.68
C ALA A 215 17.29 -9.49 10.70
N LEU A 216 18.46 -9.21 10.12
CA LEU A 216 19.15 -10.13 9.23
C LEU A 216 19.60 -11.40 9.98
N GLU A 217 20.22 -11.26 11.13
CA GLU A 217 20.63 -12.40 11.99
C GLU A 217 19.41 -13.27 12.37
N HIS A 218 18.29 -12.61 12.69
CA HIS A 218 17.05 -13.33 13.02
C HIS A 218 16.48 -14.08 11.80
N LEU A 219 16.54 -13.49 10.60
CA LEU A 219 16.12 -14.16 9.37
C LEU A 219 16.96 -15.40 9.08
N GLU A 220 18.27 -15.34 9.32
CA GLU A 220 19.22 -16.43 9.04
C GLU A 220 19.17 -17.57 10.07
N THR A 221 18.91 -17.24 11.31
CA THR A 221 18.96 -18.20 12.42
C THR A 221 17.65 -18.92 12.70
N ARG A 222 16.52 -18.35 12.25
CA ARG A 222 15.20 -18.94 12.51
C ARG A 222 14.92 -20.08 11.54
N PRO A 223 14.68 -21.32 12.03
CA PRO A 223 14.19 -22.39 11.17
C PRO A 223 12.77 -22.06 10.69
N ILE A 224 12.63 -21.87 9.39
CA ILE A 224 11.33 -21.68 8.77
C ILE A 224 10.89 -23.02 8.22
N ALA A 225 9.72 -23.48 8.64
CA ALA A 225 9.09 -24.64 8.02
C ALA A 225 8.65 -24.24 6.60
N LEU A 226 9.51 -24.50 5.63
CA LEU A 226 9.18 -24.31 4.22
C LEU A 226 8.36 -25.49 3.72
N PRO A 227 7.44 -25.29 2.76
CA PRO A 227 6.75 -26.40 2.11
C PRO A 227 7.76 -27.41 1.53
N ALA A 228 7.48 -28.70 1.66
CA ALA A 228 8.39 -29.77 1.21
C ALA A 228 8.75 -29.68 -0.28
N ASN A 229 7.83 -29.10 -1.08
CA ASN A 229 8.05 -28.71 -2.47
C ASN A 229 7.80 -27.22 -2.55
N ASP A 230 8.86 -26.42 -2.43
CA ASP A 230 8.75 -24.93 -2.48
C ASP A 230 8.33 -24.44 -3.89
N ALA A 231 7.16 -24.88 -4.32
CA ALA A 231 6.56 -24.45 -5.59
C ALA A 231 6.21 -22.95 -5.60
N THR A 232 6.16 -22.31 -4.42
CA THR A 232 5.86 -20.89 -4.26
C THR A 232 7.07 -19.98 -4.46
N GLY A 233 8.29 -20.51 -4.40
CA GLY A 233 9.53 -19.73 -4.45
C GLY A 233 9.84 -18.95 -3.17
N SER A 234 9.16 -19.27 -2.06
CA SER A 234 9.32 -18.58 -0.78
C SER A 234 10.72 -18.75 -0.20
N SER A 235 11.33 -19.97 -0.30
CA SER A 235 12.71 -20.19 0.12
C SER A 235 13.69 -19.33 -0.70
N THR A 236 13.53 -19.30 -2.01
CA THR A 236 14.35 -18.47 -2.90
C THR A 236 14.28 -17.00 -2.52
N MET A 237 13.08 -16.48 -2.23
CA MET A 237 12.89 -15.10 -1.78
C MET A 237 13.62 -14.82 -0.47
N LEU A 238 13.54 -15.74 0.52
CA LEU A 238 14.19 -15.56 1.81
C LEU A 238 15.71 -15.56 1.70
N TYR A 239 16.29 -16.55 1.00
CA TYR A 239 17.73 -16.59 0.74
C TYR A 239 18.23 -15.37 -0.01
N ARG A 240 17.53 -14.98 -1.06
CA ARG A 240 17.86 -13.81 -1.85
C ARG A 240 17.79 -12.53 -1.01
N THR A 241 16.78 -12.39 -0.15
CA THR A 241 16.67 -11.25 0.77
C THR A 241 17.89 -11.19 1.71
N ALA A 242 18.29 -12.32 2.31
CA ALA A 242 19.46 -12.38 3.17
C ALA A 242 20.74 -12.02 2.43
N ASP A 243 20.97 -12.63 1.26
CA ASP A 243 22.19 -12.41 0.45
C ASP A 243 22.31 -10.97 -0.02
N GLU A 244 21.21 -10.39 -0.51
CA GLU A 244 21.18 -8.98 -0.95
C GLU A 244 21.41 -8.02 0.25
N CYS A 245 20.80 -8.29 1.41
CA CYS A 245 21.04 -7.46 2.60
C CYS A 245 22.51 -7.50 3.04
N ARG A 246 23.17 -8.66 3.01
CA ARG A 246 24.63 -8.75 3.34
C ARG A 246 25.51 -7.92 2.43
N MET A 247 25.10 -7.68 1.18
CA MET A 247 25.89 -6.85 0.27
C MET A 247 25.84 -5.36 0.62
N TYR A 248 24.80 -4.92 1.32
CA TYR A 248 24.58 -3.50 1.62
C TYR A 248 24.79 -3.15 3.10
N LEU A 249 24.72 -4.11 4.01
CA LEU A 249 24.98 -3.96 5.44
C LEU A 249 26.42 -4.31 5.79
#